data_63d2c309a68eb3d7391983a8e9e240e0
#
_entry.id   63d2c309a68eb3d7391983a8e9e240e0
#
_cell.length_a   1.000
_cell.length_b   1.000
_cell.length_c   1.000
_cell.angle_alpha   90.00
_cell.angle_beta   90.00
_cell.angle_gamma   90.00
#
_symmetry.space_group_name_H-M   'P 1'
#
loop_
_entity.id
_entity.type
_entity.pdbx_description
1 polymer ?
#
loop_
_entity_poly.entity_id
_entity_poly.type
_entity_poly.pdbx_seq_one_letter_code
_entity_poly.pdbx_strand_id
1 'polypeptide(L)'
;MRDRRVTLGVVAILAAVLAACATQVAPPPETGAPAPSDFPASHYQRLLAQEKPLFRVDTARSIVVVEVRRGGSLARFGHDHVVASHDAAGYVAPDEGRADLYLPLGALVVDESALRAEAGFDTQPSPADIAGTRANMLDKVLEVDRYPHALIAVRETGSDGSARRFRVTVTLHGATRPVEVAARIETAADEVAVTGTASIDQSEFGIAPFSILGGAIAVQDRVNVSFRIYARRIE
;
A
#
# COMPACT_ATOMS: atom_id res chain seq x y z
N MET A 1 22.68 -28.45 -88.42
CA MET A 1 21.46 -27.61 -88.60
C MET A 1 20.57 -27.72 -87.35
N ARG A 2 20.21 -26.59 -86.80
CA ARG A 2 19.21 -26.32 -85.73
C ARG A 2 19.63 -26.51 -84.29
N ASP A 3 20.08 -25.35 -83.75
CA ASP A 3 20.11 -25.03 -82.32
C ASP A 3 18.80 -25.25 -81.60
N ARG A 4 18.89 -25.75 -80.41
CA ARG A 4 17.83 -25.60 -79.41
C ARG A 4 18.43 -25.08 -78.07
N ARG A 5 18.29 -23.80 -77.88
CA ARG A 5 18.58 -23.16 -76.62
C ARG A 5 17.58 -23.58 -75.55
N VAL A 6 18.08 -24.15 -74.47
CA VAL A 6 17.31 -24.43 -73.28
C VAL A 6 17.42 -23.24 -72.34
N THR A 7 16.32 -22.54 -72.15
CA THR A 7 16.23 -21.42 -71.23
C THR A 7 16.03 -21.95 -69.81
N LEU A 8 17.03 -21.68 -68.93
CA LEU A 8 16.94 -21.99 -67.52
C LEU A 8 16.07 -20.93 -66.81
N GLY A 9 14.87 -21.33 -66.35
CA GLY A 9 14.03 -20.47 -65.55
C GLY A 9 14.45 -20.51 -64.10
N VAL A 10 14.91 -19.36 -63.58
CA VAL A 10 15.19 -19.13 -62.16
C VAL A 10 13.88 -18.89 -61.43
N VAL A 11 13.43 -19.85 -60.64
CA VAL A 11 12.27 -19.69 -59.72
C VAL A 11 12.82 -19.03 -58.46
N ALA A 12 12.55 -17.72 -58.28
CA ALA A 12 12.79 -17.00 -57.04
C ALA A 12 11.67 -17.31 -56.05
N ILE A 13 11.98 -18.09 -55.00
CA ILE A 13 11.09 -18.32 -53.87
C ILE A 13 11.17 -17.12 -52.95
N LEU A 14 10.12 -16.29 -52.98
CA LEU A 14 9.93 -15.16 -52.05
C LEU A 14 9.39 -15.69 -50.73
N ALA A 15 10.26 -15.92 -49.75
CA ALA A 15 9.85 -16.24 -48.38
C ALA A 15 9.32 -14.95 -47.71
N ALA A 16 8.00 -14.82 -47.61
CA ALA A 16 7.36 -13.79 -46.80
C ALA A 16 7.49 -14.14 -45.31
N VAL A 17 8.38 -13.43 -44.60
CA VAL A 17 8.47 -13.46 -43.14
C VAL A 17 7.30 -12.64 -42.59
N LEU A 18 6.24 -13.32 -42.18
CA LEU A 18 5.17 -12.71 -41.38
C LEU A 18 5.70 -12.45 -39.96
N ALA A 19 6.19 -11.24 -39.72
CA ALA A 19 6.45 -10.74 -38.38
C ALA A 19 5.10 -10.54 -37.69
N ALA A 20 4.69 -11.51 -36.88
CA ALA A 20 3.55 -11.35 -35.97
C ALA A 20 3.96 -10.31 -34.90
N CYS A 21 3.53 -9.06 -35.09
CA CYS A 21 3.53 -8.07 -34.02
C CYS A 21 2.53 -8.55 -32.96
N ALA A 22 3.01 -9.24 -31.93
CA ALA A 22 2.26 -9.41 -30.71
C ALA A 22 2.03 -8.00 -30.16
N THR A 23 0.80 -7.51 -30.26
CA THR A 23 0.35 -6.31 -29.57
C THR A 23 0.49 -6.59 -28.07
N GLN A 24 1.55 -6.12 -27.45
CA GLN A 24 1.63 -6.05 -26.00
C GLN A 24 0.50 -5.12 -25.57
N VAL A 25 -0.53 -5.72 -24.99
CA VAL A 25 -1.57 -4.98 -24.26
C VAL A 25 -0.84 -4.27 -23.14
N ALA A 26 -0.74 -2.95 -23.23
CA ALA A 26 -0.20 -2.15 -22.14
C ALA A 26 -1.00 -2.45 -20.87
N PRO A 27 -0.34 -2.67 -19.73
CA PRO A 27 -1.06 -2.81 -18.47
C PRO A 27 -1.94 -1.58 -18.25
N PRO A 28 -3.14 -1.74 -17.65
CA PRO A 28 -4.01 -0.62 -17.35
C PRO A 28 -3.21 0.45 -16.59
N PRO A 29 -3.48 1.75 -16.82
CA PRO A 29 -2.75 2.81 -16.16
C PRO A 29 -2.80 2.60 -14.64
N GLU A 30 -1.65 2.63 -14.00
CA GLU A 30 -1.54 2.56 -12.55
C GLU A 30 -2.17 3.84 -11.99
N THR A 31 -3.38 3.72 -11.45
CA THR A 31 -4.02 4.77 -10.65
C THR A 31 -3.36 4.75 -9.27
N GLY A 32 -2.38 5.61 -9.05
CA GLY A 32 -1.66 5.71 -7.78
C GLY A 32 -0.26 6.27 -7.95
N ALA A 33 0.38 6.65 -6.84
CA ALA A 33 1.78 7.02 -6.83
C ALA A 33 2.65 5.84 -7.33
N PRO A 34 3.76 6.09 -8.05
CA PRO A 34 4.63 5.04 -8.53
C PRO A 34 5.16 4.20 -7.37
N ALA A 35 5.28 2.89 -7.60
CA ALA A 35 5.80 1.98 -6.61
C ALA A 35 7.25 2.35 -6.23
N PRO A 36 7.62 2.34 -4.94
CA PRO A 36 8.98 2.60 -4.51
C PRO A 36 9.94 1.51 -5.03
N SER A 37 11.22 1.86 -5.16
CA SER A 37 12.26 0.97 -5.70
C SER A 37 12.39 -0.36 -4.95
N ASP A 38 12.13 -0.33 -3.66
CA ASP A 38 12.23 -1.49 -2.76
C ASP A 38 10.98 -2.38 -2.80
N PHE A 39 9.94 -1.94 -3.49
CA PHE A 39 8.73 -2.74 -3.67
C PHE A 39 9.02 -3.93 -4.60
N PRO A 40 8.61 -5.17 -4.25
CA PRO A 40 8.97 -6.38 -4.99
C PRO A 40 8.14 -6.58 -6.28
N ALA A 41 8.05 -5.54 -7.12
CA ALA A 41 7.26 -5.55 -8.36
C ALA A 41 7.62 -6.70 -9.29
N SER A 42 8.91 -7.01 -9.42
CA SER A 42 9.40 -8.10 -10.28
C SER A 42 8.91 -9.49 -9.84
N HIS A 43 8.64 -9.69 -8.55
CA HIS A 43 8.05 -10.93 -8.04
C HIS A 43 6.63 -11.10 -8.59
N TYR A 44 5.81 -10.07 -8.52
CA TYR A 44 4.42 -10.09 -8.98
C TYR A 44 4.30 -10.18 -10.50
N GLN A 45 5.21 -9.54 -11.23
CA GLN A 45 5.31 -9.70 -12.69
C GLN A 45 5.59 -11.15 -13.09
N ARG A 46 6.46 -11.86 -12.35
CA ARG A 46 6.70 -13.29 -12.60
C ARG A 46 5.47 -14.16 -12.32
N LEU A 47 4.73 -13.88 -11.24
CA LEU A 47 3.48 -14.60 -10.94
C LEU A 47 2.46 -14.42 -12.04
N LEU A 48 2.30 -13.19 -12.53
CA LEU A 48 1.40 -12.88 -13.65
C LEU A 48 1.82 -13.63 -14.93
N ALA A 49 3.11 -13.63 -15.26
CA ALA A 49 3.64 -14.38 -16.40
C ALA A 49 3.49 -15.92 -16.28
N GLN A 50 3.30 -16.43 -15.05
CA GLN A 50 3.03 -17.84 -14.75
C GLN A 50 1.53 -18.14 -14.63
N GLU A 51 0.66 -17.17 -14.94
CA GLU A 51 -0.80 -17.30 -14.82
C GLU A 51 -1.27 -17.68 -13.40
N LYS A 52 -0.50 -17.28 -12.38
CA LYS A 52 -0.87 -17.51 -10.98
C LYS A 52 -1.95 -16.54 -10.54
N PRO A 53 -2.89 -16.98 -9.65
CA PRO A 53 -3.89 -16.08 -9.09
C PRO A 53 -3.22 -14.87 -8.42
N LEU A 54 -3.47 -13.69 -8.96
CA LEU A 54 -2.90 -12.45 -8.48
C LEU A 54 -4.00 -11.39 -8.38
N PHE A 55 -3.99 -10.64 -7.28
CA PHE A 55 -4.95 -9.58 -7.04
C PHE A 55 -4.21 -8.26 -6.85
N ARG A 56 -4.73 -7.20 -7.44
CA ARG A 56 -4.24 -5.84 -7.25
C ARG A 56 -5.13 -5.13 -6.24
N VAL A 57 -4.52 -4.38 -5.31
CA VAL A 57 -5.27 -3.55 -4.37
C VAL A 57 -6.12 -2.52 -5.12
N ASP A 58 -7.39 -2.45 -4.78
CA ASP A 58 -8.34 -1.44 -5.25
C ASP A 58 -8.21 -0.22 -4.34
N THR A 59 -7.39 0.73 -4.75
CA THR A 59 -7.08 1.95 -4.00
C THR A 59 -8.34 2.75 -3.66
N ALA A 60 -9.31 2.83 -4.58
CA ALA A 60 -10.53 3.62 -4.38
C ALA A 60 -11.44 3.07 -3.26
N ARG A 61 -11.29 1.79 -2.92
CA ARG A 61 -12.12 1.12 -1.90
C ARG A 61 -11.33 0.78 -0.63
N SER A 62 -10.01 0.91 -0.67
CA SER A 62 -9.13 0.58 0.44
C SER A 62 -8.86 1.79 1.32
N ILE A 63 -8.73 1.55 2.61
CA ILE A 63 -8.39 2.59 3.58
C ILE A 63 -7.53 2.01 4.70
N VAL A 64 -6.55 2.80 5.14
CA VAL A 64 -5.80 2.58 6.38
C VAL A 64 -6.00 3.81 7.26
N VAL A 65 -6.45 3.62 8.49
CA VAL A 65 -6.73 4.69 9.44
C VAL A 65 -5.84 4.52 10.67
N VAL A 66 -5.19 5.60 11.08
CA VAL A 66 -4.34 5.65 12.28
C VAL A 66 -4.96 6.62 13.27
N GLU A 67 -5.30 6.13 14.46
CA GLU A 67 -5.75 6.95 15.59
C GLU A 67 -4.56 7.36 16.43
N VAL A 68 -4.37 8.66 16.58
CA VAL A 68 -3.29 9.29 17.35
C VAL A 68 -3.89 9.98 18.54
N ARG A 69 -3.59 9.50 19.73
CA ARG A 69 -4.15 10.05 20.97
C ARG A 69 -3.25 11.12 21.57
N ARG A 70 -3.86 12.19 22.08
CA ARG A 70 -3.17 13.22 22.86
C ARG A 70 -2.62 12.69 24.16
N GLY A 71 -1.51 13.27 24.62
CA GLY A 71 -0.81 12.90 25.85
C GLY A 71 -0.16 14.11 26.52
N GLY A 72 0.60 13.82 27.57
CA GLY A 72 1.27 14.84 28.39
C GLY A 72 0.40 15.42 29.51
N SER A 73 1.01 16.22 30.39
CA SER A 73 0.34 16.79 31.57
C SER A 73 -0.73 17.83 31.24
N LEU A 74 -0.67 18.43 30.06
CA LEU A 74 -1.61 19.40 29.53
C LEU A 74 -2.40 18.83 28.34
N ALA A 75 -2.60 17.53 28.26
CA ALA A 75 -3.31 16.86 27.16
C ALA A 75 -4.70 17.45 26.85
N ARG A 76 -5.39 18.01 27.88
CA ARG A 76 -6.70 18.65 27.69
C ARG A 76 -6.71 19.85 26.72
N PHE A 77 -5.54 20.41 26.42
CA PHE A 77 -5.37 21.51 25.46
C PHE A 77 -4.95 21.04 24.07
N GLY A 78 -4.69 19.75 23.91
CA GLY A 78 -4.41 19.13 22.61
C GLY A 78 -5.63 18.46 22.02
N HIS A 79 -5.45 17.91 20.84
CA HIS A 79 -6.47 17.17 20.11
C HIS A 79 -6.04 15.72 19.87
N ASP A 80 -7.00 14.79 19.85
CA ASP A 80 -6.83 13.50 19.23
C ASP A 80 -6.99 13.67 17.71
N HIS A 81 -6.24 12.92 16.94
CA HIS A 81 -6.23 13.01 15.48
C HIS A 81 -6.49 11.65 14.82
N VAL A 82 -7.20 11.64 13.71
CA VAL A 82 -7.21 10.51 12.78
C VAL A 82 -6.39 10.87 11.55
N VAL A 83 -5.57 9.91 11.10
CA VAL A 83 -4.80 10.04 9.88
C VAL A 83 -5.19 8.90 8.95
N ALA A 84 -5.62 9.21 7.74
CA ALA A 84 -6.07 8.24 6.78
C ALA A 84 -5.16 8.18 5.54
N SER A 85 -4.94 6.98 5.04
CA SER A 85 -4.42 6.73 3.70
C SER A 85 -5.53 6.12 2.84
N HIS A 86 -5.85 6.78 1.74
CA HIS A 86 -6.73 6.28 0.67
C HIS A 86 -5.94 5.77 -0.55
N ASP A 87 -4.61 5.83 -0.48
CA ASP A 87 -3.70 5.53 -1.60
C ASP A 87 -2.86 4.27 -1.35
N ALA A 88 -3.39 3.33 -0.53
CA ALA A 88 -2.76 2.03 -0.36
C ALA A 88 -2.74 1.28 -1.70
N ALA A 89 -1.56 0.88 -2.15
CA ALA A 89 -1.38 0.17 -3.40
C ALA A 89 -0.52 -1.09 -3.20
N GLY A 90 -0.62 -2.05 -4.11
CA GLY A 90 0.15 -3.28 -4.02
C GLY A 90 -0.56 -4.50 -4.58
N TYR A 91 -0.11 -5.67 -4.17
CA TYR A 91 -0.59 -6.96 -4.67
C TYR A 91 -0.80 -7.98 -3.55
N VAL A 92 -1.74 -8.90 -3.82
CA VAL A 92 -2.03 -10.06 -2.97
C VAL A 92 -1.89 -11.32 -3.82
N ALA A 93 -1.09 -12.28 -3.35
CA ALA A 93 -0.89 -13.59 -3.94
C ALA A 93 -1.38 -14.66 -2.93
N PRO A 94 -2.66 -15.04 -2.96
CA PRO A 94 -3.25 -15.92 -1.95
C PRO A 94 -2.59 -17.29 -1.88
N ASP A 95 -2.22 -17.87 -3.02
CA ASP A 95 -1.58 -19.18 -3.11
C ASP A 95 -0.21 -19.22 -2.41
N GLU A 96 0.43 -18.06 -2.24
CA GLU A 96 1.69 -17.93 -1.52
C GLU A 96 1.51 -17.46 -0.07
N GLY A 97 0.27 -17.21 0.38
CA GLY A 97 -0.01 -16.57 1.67
C GLY A 97 0.69 -15.21 1.80
N ARG A 98 0.80 -14.48 0.70
CA ARG A 98 1.63 -13.28 0.58
C ARG A 98 0.85 -12.07 0.08
N ALA A 99 1.14 -10.91 0.68
CA ALA A 99 0.82 -9.62 0.09
C ALA A 99 1.96 -8.64 0.35
N ASP A 100 2.17 -7.71 -0.56
CA ASP A 100 3.07 -6.58 -0.34
C ASP A 100 2.33 -5.31 -0.78
N LEU A 101 2.30 -4.30 0.11
CA LEU A 101 1.65 -3.03 -0.11
C LEU A 101 2.62 -1.89 0.16
N TYR A 102 2.30 -0.72 -0.39
CA TYR A 102 2.96 0.53 -0.04
C TYR A 102 1.94 1.65 0.09
N LEU A 103 2.25 2.61 0.97
CA LEU A 103 1.44 3.79 1.22
C LEU A 103 2.29 5.03 0.97
N PRO A 104 1.90 5.93 0.05
CA PRO A 104 2.53 7.23 -0.12
C PRO A 104 2.23 8.12 1.08
N LEU A 105 3.24 8.44 1.89
CA LEU A 105 3.02 9.20 3.12
C LEU A 105 2.64 10.66 2.88
N GLY A 106 3.10 11.26 1.78
CA GLY A 106 2.73 12.62 1.40
C GLY A 106 1.24 12.81 1.07
N ALA A 107 0.52 11.72 0.75
CA ALA A 107 -0.90 11.73 0.44
C ALA A 107 -1.82 11.55 1.67
N LEU A 108 -1.25 11.40 2.86
CA LEU A 108 -2.03 11.23 4.09
C LEU A 108 -2.95 12.41 4.36
N VAL A 109 -4.19 12.10 4.73
CA VAL A 109 -5.24 13.04 5.09
C VAL A 109 -5.43 13.04 6.60
N VAL A 110 -5.59 14.23 7.20
CA VAL A 110 -5.73 14.39 8.65
C VAL A 110 -7.14 14.87 8.97
N ASP A 111 -7.74 14.25 9.98
CA ASP A 111 -8.97 14.67 10.61
C ASP A 111 -10.20 14.79 9.68
N GLU A 112 -10.39 13.80 8.81
CA GLU A 112 -11.65 13.68 8.08
C GLU A 112 -12.82 13.53 9.08
N SER A 113 -13.83 14.35 8.93
CA SER A 113 -14.91 14.47 9.92
C SER A 113 -15.65 13.16 10.17
N ALA A 114 -15.87 12.35 9.14
CA ALA A 114 -16.50 11.05 9.26
C ALA A 114 -15.67 10.08 10.11
N LEU A 115 -14.35 10.02 9.87
CA LEU A 115 -13.44 9.15 10.60
C LEU A 115 -13.25 9.61 12.06
N ARG A 116 -13.25 10.91 12.32
CA ARG A 116 -13.23 11.43 13.69
C ARG A 116 -14.49 11.04 14.46
N ALA A 117 -15.66 11.13 13.80
CA ALA A 117 -16.92 10.71 14.41
C ALA A 117 -16.94 9.20 14.72
N GLU A 118 -16.42 8.38 13.80
CA GLU A 118 -16.27 6.93 13.96
C GLU A 118 -15.32 6.59 15.14
N ALA A 119 -14.20 7.33 15.27
CA ALA A 119 -13.26 7.18 16.38
C ALA A 119 -13.81 7.70 17.73
N GLY A 120 -14.95 8.38 17.75
CA GLY A 120 -15.58 8.93 18.96
C GLY A 120 -14.76 10.05 19.61
N PHE A 121 -14.03 10.86 18.82
CA PHE A 121 -13.21 11.94 19.35
C PHE A 121 -14.05 13.13 19.79
N ASP A 122 -13.77 13.63 20.99
CA ASP A 122 -14.53 14.68 21.68
C ASP A 122 -14.15 16.11 21.28
N THR A 123 -13.06 16.28 20.55
CA THR A 123 -12.55 17.59 20.13
C THR A 123 -12.84 17.87 18.65
N GLN A 124 -12.98 19.15 18.33
CA GLN A 124 -13.21 19.62 16.95
C GLN A 124 -12.09 20.60 16.58
N PRO A 125 -10.95 20.12 16.01
CA PRO A 125 -9.89 21.00 15.57
C PRO A 125 -10.36 21.91 14.43
N SER A 126 -9.86 23.14 14.43
CA SER A 126 -10.15 24.09 13.34
C SER A 126 -9.44 23.65 12.05
N PRO A 127 -9.86 24.15 10.87
CA PRO A 127 -9.15 23.91 9.62
C PRO A 127 -7.67 24.33 9.67
N ALA A 128 -7.35 25.38 10.42
CA ALA A 128 -5.97 25.82 10.61
C ALA A 128 -5.16 24.83 11.48
N ASP A 129 -5.77 24.27 12.52
CA ASP A 129 -5.15 23.25 13.37
C ASP A 129 -4.90 21.97 12.56
N ILE A 130 -5.86 21.54 11.75
CA ILE A 130 -5.73 20.37 10.86
C ILE A 130 -4.56 20.57 9.88
N ALA A 131 -4.50 21.74 9.22
CA ALA A 131 -3.42 22.05 8.29
C ALA A 131 -2.05 22.10 9.00
N GLY A 132 -1.98 22.69 10.19
CA GLY A 132 -0.76 22.73 11.00
C GLY A 132 -0.33 21.34 11.48
N THR A 133 -1.29 20.51 11.91
CA THR A 133 -1.04 19.12 12.29
C THR A 133 -0.49 18.33 11.11
N ARG A 134 -1.11 18.43 9.93
CA ARG A 134 -0.64 17.77 8.72
C ARG A 134 0.78 18.20 8.35
N ALA A 135 1.08 19.49 8.35
CA ALA A 135 2.41 20.01 8.06
C ALA A 135 3.46 19.45 9.04
N ASN A 136 3.20 19.54 10.36
CA ASN A 136 4.11 18.99 11.37
C ASN A 136 4.30 17.47 11.23
N MET A 137 3.22 16.73 10.94
CA MET A 137 3.27 15.29 10.73
C MET A 137 4.18 14.94 9.54
N LEU A 138 4.00 15.59 8.41
CA LEU A 138 4.77 15.28 7.20
C LEU A 138 6.23 15.70 7.33
N ASP A 139 6.49 16.91 7.85
CA ASP A 139 7.83 17.48 7.82
C ASP A 139 8.69 17.03 9.01
N LYS A 140 8.09 16.96 10.23
CA LYS A 140 8.87 16.79 11.48
C LYS A 140 8.76 15.39 12.08
N VAL A 141 7.65 14.68 11.83
CA VAL A 141 7.39 13.37 12.43
C VAL A 141 7.73 12.25 11.46
N LEU A 142 7.22 12.32 10.23
CA LEU A 142 7.44 11.29 9.21
C LEU A 142 8.61 11.59 8.28
N GLU A 143 9.09 12.84 8.23
CA GLU A 143 10.17 13.29 7.34
C GLU A 143 9.97 12.79 5.91
N VAL A 144 8.79 13.10 5.32
CA VAL A 144 8.33 12.46 4.07
C VAL A 144 9.23 12.72 2.87
N ASP A 145 10.00 13.80 2.86
CA ASP A 145 11.00 14.07 1.83
C ASP A 145 12.12 13.03 1.83
N ARG A 146 12.41 12.46 3.00
CA ARG A 146 13.42 11.41 3.18
C ARG A 146 12.82 10.01 3.14
N TYR A 147 11.61 9.86 3.65
CA TYR A 147 10.90 8.59 3.77
C TYR A 147 9.50 8.69 3.15
N PRO A 148 9.40 8.75 1.82
CA PRO A 148 8.14 9.06 1.14
C PRO A 148 7.07 7.96 1.22
N HIS A 149 7.45 6.74 1.62
CA HIS A 149 6.55 5.60 1.65
C HIS A 149 6.66 4.79 2.93
N ALA A 150 5.54 4.20 3.35
CA ALA A 150 5.57 3.02 4.20
C ALA A 150 5.47 1.76 3.32
N LEU A 151 6.27 0.72 3.64
CA LEU A 151 6.21 -0.58 2.99
C LEU A 151 5.65 -1.61 3.97
N ILE A 152 4.78 -2.47 3.48
CA ILE A 152 4.06 -3.46 4.29
C ILE A 152 4.17 -4.80 3.58
N ALA A 153 4.99 -5.72 4.13
CA ALA A 153 5.12 -7.07 3.62
C ALA A 153 4.39 -8.04 4.55
N VAL A 154 3.42 -8.76 4.01
CA VAL A 154 2.51 -9.65 4.74
C VAL A 154 2.84 -11.10 4.42
N ARG A 155 2.90 -11.94 5.46
CA ARG A 155 3.03 -13.39 5.36
C ARG A 155 2.03 -14.06 6.29
N GLU A 156 1.23 -14.96 5.75
CA GLU A 156 0.32 -15.78 6.54
C GLU A 156 1.13 -16.74 7.42
N THR A 157 0.77 -16.83 8.71
CA THR A 157 1.44 -17.70 9.67
C THR A 157 0.51 -18.78 10.22
N GLY A 158 -0.80 -18.67 9.99
CA GLY A 158 -1.79 -19.64 10.43
C GLY A 158 -3.19 -19.04 10.58
N SER A 159 -4.06 -19.78 11.24
CA SER A 159 -5.43 -19.35 11.52
C SER A 159 -5.83 -19.67 12.95
N ASP A 160 -6.76 -18.90 13.48
CA ASP A 160 -7.38 -19.12 14.79
C ASP A 160 -8.89 -18.85 14.65
N GLY A 161 -9.67 -19.93 14.60
CA GLY A 161 -11.09 -19.82 14.29
C GLY A 161 -11.36 -19.16 12.94
N SER A 162 -12.11 -18.06 12.95
CA SER A 162 -12.46 -17.29 11.74
C SER A 162 -11.42 -16.22 11.36
N ALA A 163 -10.44 -15.95 12.24
CA ALA A 163 -9.39 -14.98 11.98
C ALA A 163 -8.14 -15.67 11.44
N ARG A 164 -7.49 -15.08 10.47
CA ARG A 164 -6.16 -15.51 10.01
C ARG A 164 -5.08 -14.70 10.71
N ARG A 165 -3.94 -15.33 10.96
CA ARG A 165 -2.79 -14.71 11.60
C ARG A 165 -1.73 -14.41 10.55
N PHE A 166 -1.16 -13.21 10.64
CA PHE A 166 -0.16 -12.73 9.71
C PHE A 166 1.02 -12.16 10.48
N ARG A 167 2.21 -12.45 9.99
CA ARG A 167 3.38 -11.63 10.29
C ARG A 167 3.47 -10.54 9.24
N VAL A 168 3.32 -9.32 9.70
CA VAL A 168 3.39 -8.10 8.89
C VAL A 168 4.73 -7.42 9.18
N THR A 169 5.57 -7.30 8.17
CA THR A 169 6.81 -6.54 8.29
C THR A 169 6.54 -5.14 7.77
N VAL A 170 6.61 -4.16 8.66
CA VAL A 170 6.41 -2.74 8.35
C VAL A 170 7.75 -2.06 8.24
N THR A 171 8.00 -1.38 7.13
CA THR A 171 9.13 -0.44 6.98
C THR A 171 8.56 0.97 6.95
N LEU A 172 8.93 1.76 7.95
CA LEU A 172 8.47 3.13 8.14
C LEU A 172 9.63 3.95 8.70
N HIS A 173 9.79 5.18 8.21
CA HIS A 173 10.83 6.11 8.69
C HIS A 173 12.26 5.49 8.70
N GLY A 174 12.55 4.65 7.69
CA GLY A 174 13.84 3.96 7.55
C GLY A 174 14.06 2.76 8.48
N ALA A 175 13.13 2.46 9.39
CA ALA A 175 13.20 1.31 10.29
C ALA A 175 12.21 0.22 9.86
N THR A 176 12.60 -1.05 10.05
CA THR A 176 11.77 -2.21 9.73
C THR A 176 11.45 -3.00 10.99
N ARG A 177 10.16 -3.28 11.23
CA ARG A 177 9.70 -4.03 12.42
C ARG A 177 8.63 -5.06 12.03
N PRO A 178 8.66 -6.24 12.66
CA PRO A 178 7.58 -7.21 12.55
C PRO A 178 6.44 -6.85 13.50
N VAL A 179 5.20 -7.02 13.02
CA VAL A 179 3.97 -6.87 13.79
C VAL A 179 3.11 -8.11 13.55
N GLU A 180 2.63 -8.74 14.60
CA GLU A 180 1.67 -9.85 14.46
C GLU A 180 0.25 -9.27 14.37
N VAL A 181 -0.48 -9.65 13.33
CA VAL A 181 -1.80 -9.11 13.03
C VAL A 181 -2.79 -10.25 12.85
N ALA A 182 -3.93 -10.14 13.52
CA ALA A 182 -5.09 -10.98 13.23
C ALA A 182 -6.04 -10.20 12.32
N ALA A 183 -6.44 -10.80 11.20
CA ALA A 183 -7.35 -10.17 10.26
C ALA A 183 -8.44 -11.14 9.79
N ARG A 184 -9.61 -10.57 9.46
CA ARG A 184 -10.67 -11.29 8.77
C ARG A 184 -10.46 -11.17 7.27
N ILE A 185 -10.57 -12.28 6.56
CA ILE A 185 -10.52 -12.33 5.10
C ILE A 185 -11.86 -12.83 4.58
N GLU A 186 -12.38 -12.11 3.61
CA GLU A 186 -13.53 -12.49 2.80
C GLU A 186 -13.06 -12.64 1.35
N THR A 187 -13.28 -13.81 0.78
CA THR A 187 -12.82 -14.13 -0.58
C THR A 187 -14.01 -14.45 -1.46
N ALA A 188 -14.10 -13.77 -2.59
CA ALA A 188 -14.97 -14.11 -3.71
C ALA A 188 -14.10 -14.52 -4.92
N ALA A 189 -14.73 -14.93 -6.03
CA ALA A 189 -13.97 -15.40 -7.20
C ALA A 189 -12.92 -14.39 -7.70
N ASP A 190 -13.29 -13.10 -7.73
CA ASP A 190 -12.49 -12.04 -8.34
C ASP A 190 -12.12 -10.92 -7.33
N GLU A 191 -12.43 -11.12 -6.05
CA GLU A 191 -12.18 -10.12 -5.02
C GLU A 191 -11.73 -10.75 -3.70
N VAL A 192 -10.81 -10.09 -3.04
CA VAL A 192 -10.41 -10.37 -1.66
C VAL A 192 -10.60 -9.09 -0.85
N ALA A 193 -11.29 -9.21 0.29
CA ALA A 193 -11.42 -8.14 1.28
C ALA A 193 -10.76 -8.57 2.58
N VAL A 194 -9.93 -7.69 3.14
CA VAL A 194 -9.19 -7.93 4.38
C VAL A 194 -9.46 -6.80 5.35
N THR A 195 -9.91 -7.12 6.55
CA THR A 195 -10.14 -6.15 7.62
C THR A 195 -9.42 -6.56 8.90
N GLY A 196 -8.84 -5.60 9.59
CA GLY A 196 -8.15 -5.88 10.83
C GLY A 196 -7.69 -4.62 11.55
N THR A 197 -7.06 -4.85 12.70
CA THR A 197 -6.49 -3.80 13.54
C THR A 197 -5.11 -4.20 14.02
N ALA A 198 -4.27 -3.23 14.30
CA ALA A 198 -2.96 -3.40 14.92
C ALA A 198 -2.67 -2.20 15.82
N SER A 199 -1.70 -2.33 16.71
CA SER A 199 -1.11 -1.20 17.44
C SER A 199 0.39 -1.21 17.21
N ILE A 200 0.97 -0.04 17.03
CA ILE A 200 2.42 0.14 16.87
C ILE A 200 2.88 1.28 17.77
N ASP A 201 4.11 1.20 18.25
CA ASP A 201 4.75 2.28 18.98
C ASP A 201 5.66 3.05 17.98
N GLN A 202 5.44 4.37 17.86
CA GLN A 202 6.15 5.24 16.92
C GLN A 202 7.67 5.19 17.14
N SER A 203 8.08 5.15 18.42
CA SER A 203 9.48 5.09 18.83
C SER A 203 10.22 3.84 18.33
N GLU A 204 9.53 2.71 18.10
CA GLU A 204 10.15 1.52 17.51
C GLU A 204 10.62 1.75 16.08
N PHE A 205 10.04 2.72 15.38
CA PHE A 205 10.43 3.13 14.03
C PHE A 205 11.39 4.34 14.02
N GLY A 206 11.90 4.72 15.18
CA GLY A 206 12.77 5.89 15.30
C GLY A 206 12.03 7.23 15.17
N ILE A 207 10.70 7.21 15.21
CA ILE A 207 9.87 8.40 15.19
C ILE A 207 9.75 8.93 16.61
N ALA A 208 10.11 10.20 16.81
CA ALA A 208 9.82 10.90 18.05
C ALA A 208 8.38 11.42 18.04
N PRO A 209 7.49 10.95 18.94
CA PRO A 209 6.14 11.47 19.02
C PRO A 209 6.11 13.00 19.15
N PHE A 210 5.26 13.65 18.38
CA PHE A 210 5.18 15.11 18.37
C PHE A 210 4.87 15.65 19.77
N SER A 211 5.66 16.66 20.20
CA SER A 211 5.44 17.30 21.50
C SER A 211 5.86 18.77 21.47
N ILE A 212 5.20 19.56 22.30
CA ILE A 212 5.51 20.98 22.56
C ILE A 212 5.54 21.25 24.04
N LEU A 213 6.04 22.44 24.42
CA LEU A 213 6.17 22.88 25.82
C LEU A 213 6.90 21.84 26.70
N GLY A 214 8.00 21.28 26.19
CA GLY A 214 8.78 20.28 26.93
C GLY A 214 8.04 18.97 27.21
N GLY A 215 7.11 18.58 26.34
CA GLY A 215 6.32 17.35 26.48
C GLY A 215 5.00 17.53 27.25
N ALA A 216 4.69 18.75 27.70
CA ALA A 216 3.44 19.01 28.43
C ALA A 216 2.20 18.79 27.53
N ILE A 217 2.28 19.11 26.25
CA ILE A 217 1.33 18.72 25.21
C ILE A 217 2.07 17.81 24.25
N ALA A 218 1.59 16.59 24.06
CA ALA A 218 2.23 15.60 23.23
C ALA A 218 1.18 14.67 22.59
N VAL A 219 1.59 13.86 21.64
CA VAL A 219 0.85 12.66 21.23
C VAL A 219 1.43 11.44 21.95
N GLN A 220 0.61 10.41 22.15
CA GLN A 220 1.07 9.15 22.71
C GLN A 220 1.98 8.43 21.71
N ASP A 221 2.95 7.68 22.22
CA ASP A 221 3.83 6.86 21.39
C ASP A 221 3.06 5.77 20.66
N ARG A 222 2.17 5.08 21.37
CA ARG A 222 1.30 4.05 20.80
C ARG A 222 0.20 4.65 19.96
N VAL A 223 0.08 4.17 18.71
CA VAL A 223 -1.02 4.48 17.80
C VAL A 223 -1.78 3.21 17.44
N ASN A 224 -3.09 3.36 17.23
CA ASN A 224 -3.94 2.27 16.78
C ASN A 224 -4.18 2.40 15.27
N VAL A 225 -3.99 1.30 14.57
CA VAL A 225 -4.19 1.21 13.13
C VAL A 225 -5.37 0.30 12.85
N SER A 226 -6.33 0.76 12.08
CA SER A 226 -7.36 -0.06 11.47
C SER A 226 -7.24 -0.01 9.95
N PHE A 227 -7.59 -1.11 9.30
CA PHE A 227 -7.50 -1.16 7.85
C PHE A 227 -8.64 -1.98 7.24
N ARG A 228 -9.01 -1.58 6.02
CA ARG A 228 -9.90 -2.31 5.13
C ARG A 228 -9.28 -2.26 3.74
N ILE A 229 -8.81 -3.40 3.28
CA ILE A 229 -8.11 -3.53 2.00
C ILE A 229 -8.97 -4.40 1.08
N TYR A 230 -9.29 -3.88 -0.08
CA TYR A 230 -9.93 -4.60 -1.17
C TYR A 230 -8.91 -4.85 -2.27
N ALA A 231 -8.92 -6.03 -2.84
CA ALA A 231 -8.07 -6.36 -3.98
C ALA A 231 -8.88 -7.11 -5.03
N ARG A 232 -8.68 -6.76 -6.30
CA ARG A 232 -9.35 -7.39 -7.44
C ARG A 232 -8.38 -8.24 -8.23
N ARG A 233 -8.89 -9.36 -8.74
CA ARG A 233 -8.13 -10.26 -9.58
C ARG A 233 -7.63 -9.53 -10.82
N ILE A 234 -6.37 -9.81 -11.19
CA ILE A 234 -5.77 -9.39 -12.45
C ILE A 234 -5.95 -10.54 -13.44
N GLU A 235 -6.46 -10.22 -14.62
CA GLU A 235 -6.57 -11.14 -15.75
C GLU A 235 -5.28 -11.21 -16.55
#